data_3f827c09789a611dbe4921d3d63269e1
#
_entry.id   3f827c09789a611dbe4921d3d63269e1
#
_cell.length_a   1.000
_cell.length_b   1.000
_cell.length_c   1.000
_cell.angle_alpha   90.00
_cell.angle_beta   90.00
_cell.angle_gamma   90.00
#
_symmetry.space_group_name_H-M   'P 1'
#
loop_
_entity.id
_entity.type
_entity.pdbx_description
1 polymer ?
#
loop_
_entity_poly.entity_id
_entity_poly.type
_entity_poly.pdbx_seq_one_letter_code
_entity_poly.pdbx_strand_id
1 'polypeptide(L)'
;MATLDLTEQMFAETIENNTLVILDFWAEWCGPCKAYAPVYERVSDEFPDVVFGKIDTEDQQALAGMFGIRSIPTTVAFKEGIGVFMQPGALPEAALRDLVGKLQELDMDEVRAELEAQEVGEHAQQGETETTHGEDE
;
A
#
# COMPACT_ATOMS: atom_id res chain seq x y z
N MET A 1 7.65 -18.52 -8.31
CA MET A 1 7.82 -17.57 -7.20
C MET A 1 8.06 -16.19 -7.74
N ALA A 2 7.05 -15.37 -7.64
CA ALA A 2 7.04 -14.07 -8.30
C ALA A 2 7.12 -12.90 -7.33
N THR A 3 7.48 -13.15 -6.08
CA THR A 3 7.63 -12.08 -5.08
C THR A 3 9.03 -11.50 -5.08
N LEU A 4 9.12 -10.23 -4.73
CA LEU A 4 10.37 -9.46 -4.74
C LEU A 4 10.60 -8.88 -3.35
N ASP A 5 11.77 -9.13 -2.77
CA ASP A 5 12.13 -8.50 -1.51
C ASP A 5 12.51 -7.04 -1.77
N LEU A 6 11.75 -6.11 -1.20
CA LEU A 6 11.95 -4.68 -1.42
C LEU A 6 12.70 -4.04 -0.27
N THR A 7 13.69 -3.24 -0.63
CA THR A 7 14.46 -2.42 0.31
C THR A 7 14.11 -0.95 0.12
N GLU A 8 14.55 -0.12 1.06
CA GLU A 8 14.36 1.34 0.96
C GLU A 8 14.94 1.90 -0.34
N GLN A 9 16.12 1.40 -0.76
CA GLN A 9 16.78 1.87 -1.97
C GLN A 9 15.99 1.55 -3.24
N MET A 10 15.26 0.44 -3.24
CA MET A 10 14.50 -0.02 -4.41
C MET A 10 13.09 0.53 -4.46
N PHE A 11 12.59 1.03 -3.33
CA PHE A 11 11.16 1.32 -3.16
C PHE A 11 10.63 2.32 -4.19
N ALA A 12 11.22 3.52 -4.24
CA ALA A 12 10.74 4.59 -5.11
C ALA A 12 10.75 4.17 -6.58
N GLU A 13 11.85 3.56 -7.02
CA GLU A 13 11.99 3.11 -8.40
C GLU A 13 10.96 2.03 -8.75
N THR A 14 10.73 1.10 -7.84
CA THR A 14 9.75 0.03 -8.05
C THR A 14 8.35 0.60 -8.20
N ILE A 15 7.98 1.55 -7.35
CA ILE A 15 6.66 2.20 -7.40
C ILE A 15 6.50 3.02 -8.69
N GLU A 16 7.55 3.73 -9.10
CA GLU A 16 7.50 4.59 -10.29
C GLU A 16 7.44 3.79 -11.59
N ASN A 17 8.15 2.67 -11.64
CA ASN A 17 8.34 1.93 -12.89
C ASN A 17 7.30 0.84 -13.14
N ASN A 18 6.36 0.65 -12.23
CA ASN A 18 5.36 -0.41 -12.35
C ASN A 18 3.96 0.15 -12.12
N THR A 19 3.02 -0.28 -12.96
CA THR A 19 1.65 0.21 -12.90
C THR A 19 0.97 -0.19 -11.60
N LEU A 20 1.08 -1.47 -11.20
CA LEU A 20 0.45 -1.97 -9.98
C LEU A 20 1.47 -2.70 -9.15
N VAL A 21 1.59 -2.28 -7.89
CA VAL A 21 2.52 -2.89 -6.93
C VAL A 21 1.74 -3.25 -5.67
N ILE A 22 1.81 -4.51 -5.29
CA ILE A 22 1.24 -5.01 -4.03
C ILE A 22 2.39 -5.19 -3.06
N LEU A 23 2.20 -4.83 -1.80
CA LEU A 23 3.24 -4.92 -0.77
C LEU A 23 2.73 -5.72 0.42
N ASP A 24 3.57 -6.61 0.92
CA ASP A 24 3.32 -7.38 2.14
C ASP A 24 4.36 -6.95 3.18
N PHE A 25 3.90 -6.25 4.23
CA PHE A 25 4.76 -5.90 5.36
C PHE A 25 4.73 -7.05 6.36
N TRP A 26 5.88 -7.64 6.64
CA TRP A 26 6.00 -8.88 7.41
C TRP A 26 7.22 -8.87 8.33
N ALA A 27 7.33 -9.89 9.17
CA ALA A 27 8.54 -10.13 9.96
C ALA A 27 8.72 -11.62 10.18
N GLU A 28 9.95 -12.03 10.36
CA GLU A 28 10.34 -13.43 10.52
C GLU A 28 9.66 -14.10 11.73
N TRP A 29 9.50 -13.36 12.83
CA TRP A 29 8.92 -13.86 14.06
C TRP A 29 7.39 -13.95 14.06
N CYS A 30 6.76 -13.43 13.02
CA CYS A 30 5.32 -13.27 12.96
C CYS A 30 4.64 -14.53 12.39
N GLY A 31 3.91 -15.27 13.24
CA GLY A 31 3.20 -16.48 12.82
C GLY A 31 2.20 -16.25 11.69
N PRO A 32 1.28 -15.27 11.81
CA PRO A 32 0.34 -14.97 10.72
C PRO A 32 1.02 -14.58 9.42
N CYS A 33 2.17 -13.90 9.50
CA CYS A 33 2.94 -13.55 8.29
C CYS A 33 3.43 -14.80 7.58
N LYS A 34 3.90 -15.79 8.33
CA LYS A 34 4.39 -17.05 7.78
C LYS A 34 3.26 -17.86 7.14
N ALA A 35 2.08 -17.82 7.74
CA ALA A 35 0.90 -18.47 7.17
C ALA A 35 0.43 -17.76 5.89
N TYR A 36 0.58 -16.44 5.83
CA TYR A 36 0.21 -15.64 4.67
C TYR A 36 1.19 -15.78 3.51
N ALA A 37 2.46 -16.03 3.79
CA ALA A 37 3.50 -16.09 2.76
C ALA A 37 3.17 -17.03 1.60
N PRO A 38 2.76 -18.29 1.82
CA PRO A 38 2.44 -19.17 0.69
C PRO A 38 1.20 -18.72 -0.10
N VAL A 39 0.23 -18.10 0.56
CA VAL A 39 -0.95 -17.52 -0.11
C VAL A 39 -0.51 -16.39 -1.03
N TYR A 40 0.29 -15.50 -0.52
CA TYR A 40 0.83 -14.34 -1.25
C TYR A 40 1.63 -14.80 -2.48
N GLU A 41 2.51 -15.79 -2.30
CA GLU A 41 3.30 -16.38 -3.38
C GLU A 41 2.42 -16.98 -4.49
N ARG A 42 1.42 -17.78 -4.10
CA ARG A 42 0.54 -18.42 -5.08
C ARG A 42 -0.23 -17.39 -5.91
N VAL A 43 -0.75 -16.37 -5.24
CA VAL A 43 -1.50 -15.32 -5.96
C VAL A 43 -0.56 -14.55 -6.87
N SER A 44 0.66 -14.26 -6.43
CA SER A 44 1.63 -13.54 -7.25
C SER A 44 1.91 -14.27 -8.57
N ASP A 45 1.93 -15.58 -8.56
CA ASP A 45 2.17 -16.38 -9.77
C ASP A 45 1.04 -16.24 -10.79
N GLU A 46 -0.15 -15.87 -10.36
CA GLU A 46 -1.32 -15.69 -11.24
C GLU A 46 -1.34 -14.33 -11.95
N PHE A 47 -0.55 -13.37 -11.48
CA PHE A 47 -0.56 -12.01 -12.01
C PHE A 47 0.86 -11.56 -12.40
N PRO A 48 1.39 -12.10 -13.50
CA PRO A 48 2.78 -11.81 -13.88
C PRO A 48 3.06 -10.35 -14.22
N ASP A 49 2.03 -9.57 -14.52
CA ASP A 49 2.19 -8.14 -14.83
C ASP A 49 2.15 -7.25 -13.60
N VAL A 50 1.89 -7.82 -12.42
CA VAL A 50 1.79 -7.09 -11.16
C VAL A 50 3.04 -7.41 -10.33
N VAL A 51 3.62 -6.38 -9.73
CA VAL A 51 4.74 -6.58 -8.80
C VAL A 51 4.18 -6.91 -7.42
N PHE A 52 4.63 -8.04 -6.85
CA PHE A 52 4.30 -8.43 -5.48
C PHE A 52 5.57 -8.31 -4.65
N GLY A 53 5.68 -7.22 -3.89
CA GLY A 53 6.83 -6.96 -3.06
C GLY A 53 6.63 -7.42 -1.63
N LYS A 54 7.72 -7.76 -0.98
CA LYS A 54 7.74 -8.10 0.45
C LYS A 54 8.67 -7.14 1.15
N ILE A 55 8.22 -6.56 2.25
CA ILE A 55 9.01 -5.62 3.03
C ILE A 55 9.15 -6.17 4.46
N ASP A 56 10.36 -6.54 4.80
CA ASP A 56 10.70 -7.02 6.15
C ASP A 56 10.75 -5.80 7.07
N THR A 57 9.80 -5.73 7.99
CA THR A 57 9.68 -4.55 8.88
C THR A 57 10.85 -4.40 9.84
N GLU A 58 11.57 -5.47 10.12
CA GLU A 58 12.76 -5.41 10.98
C GLU A 58 13.96 -4.83 10.25
N ASP A 59 14.14 -5.19 8.98
CA ASP A 59 15.24 -4.69 8.15
C ASP A 59 14.94 -3.31 7.58
N GLN A 60 13.69 -3.04 7.23
CA GLN A 60 13.28 -1.81 6.54
C GLN A 60 12.39 -0.97 7.45
N GLN A 61 12.94 -0.59 8.60
CA GLN A 61 12.18 0.11 9.64
C GLN A 61 11.67 1.48 9.18
N ALA A 62 12.45 2.17 8.35
CA ALA A 62 12.04 3.47 7.83
C ALA A 62 10.80 3.36 6.93
N LEU A 63 10.74 2.33 6.09
CA LEU A 63 9.56 2.10 5.26
C LEU A 63 8.33 1.77 6.13
N ALA A 64 8.50 0.87 7.09
CA ALA A 64 7.41 0.52 8.00
C ALA A 64 6.90 1.76 8.75
N GLY A 65 7.82 2.61 9.19
CA GLY A 65 7.46 3.87 9.87
C GLY A 65 6.74 4.84 8.95
N MET A 66 7.19 4.96 7.71
CA MET A 66 6.58 5.84 6.72
C MET A 66 5.11 5.51 6.49
N PHE A 67 4.77 4.21 6.47
CA PHE A 67 3.40 3.77 6.28
C PHE A 67 2.61 3.64 7.57
N GLY A 68 3.24 3.90 8.71
CA GLY A 68 2.59 3.79 10.01
C GLY A 68 2.15 2.37 10.32
N ILE A 69 2.95 1.39 9.89
CA ILE A 69 2.61 -0.03 10.10
C ILE A 69 2.65 -0.35 11.59
N ARG A 70 1.53 -0.77 12.14
CA ARG A 70 1.39 -1.11 13.56
C ARG A 70 1.16 -2.59 13.81
N SER A 71 0.64 -3.28 12.83
CA SER A 71 0.41 -4.71 12.91
C SER A 71 0.84 -5.36 11.61
N ILE A 72 1.24 -6.61 11.70
CA ILE A 72 1.70 -7.40 10.56
C ILE A 72 1.00 -8.75 10.55
N PRO A 73 0.73 -9.32 9.37
CA PRO A 73 1.02 -8.73 8.08
C PRO A 73 0.09 -7.57 7.76
N THR A 74 0.54 -6.63 6.96
CA THR A 74 -0.31 -5.57 6.39
C THR A 74 -0.07 -5.57 4.88
N THR A 75 -1.17 -5.57 4.12
CA THR A 75 -1.12 -5.50 2.66
C THR A 75 -1.40 -4.08 2.20
N VAL A 76 -0.53 -3.57 1.34
CA VAL A 76 -0.65 -2.21 0.78
C VAL A 76 -0.59 -2.34 -0.73
N ALA A 77 -1.28 -1.48 -1.45
CA ALA A 77 -1.20 -1.45 -2.91
C ALA A 77 -1.02 -0.04 -3.43
N PHE A 78 -0.18 0.07 -4.45
CA PHE A 78 0.04 1.30 -5.21
C PHE A 78 -0.34 1.06 -6.66
N LYS A 79 -1.05 2.00 -7.26
CA LYS A 79 -1.33 1.97 -8.69
C LYS A 79 -0.97 3.32 -9.29
N GLU A 80 -0.13 3.30 -10.34
CA GLU A 80 0.37 4.51 -11.00
C GLU A 80 0.98 5.51 -10.00
N GLY A 81 1.71 4.96 -9.02
CA GLY A 81 2.39 5.75 -8.01
C GLY A 81 1.52 6.25 -6.86
N ILE A 82 0.23 5.91 -6.86
CA ILE A 82 -0.73 6.36 -5.85
C ILE A 82 -1.11 5.20 -4.94
N GLY A 83 -1.04 5.41 -3.61
CA GLY A 83 -1.51 4.42 -2.66
C GLY A 83 -3.03 4.29 -2.73
N VAL A 84 -3.51 3.09 -3.04
CA VAL A 84 -4.94 2.85 -3.26
C VAL A 84 -5.56 1.85 -2.30
N PHE A 85 -4.74 1.20 -1.47
CA PHE A 85 -5.25 0.17 -0.55
C PHE A 85 -4.29 -0.05 0.61
N MET A 86 -4.83 -0.24 1.80
CA MET A 86 -4.07 -0.66 2.98
C MET A 86 -5.00 -1.42 3.92
N GLN A 87 -4.61 -2.61 4.30
CA GLN A 87 -5.40 -3.40 5.24
C GLN A 87 -4.51 -4.27 6.11
N PRO A 88 -4.60 -4.15 7.46
CA PRO A 88 -3.93 -5.06 8.38
C PRO A 88 -4.56 -6.44 8.34
N GLY A 89 -3.74 -7.45 8.61
CA GLY A 89 -4.19 -8.83 8.70
C GLY A 89 -3.98 -9.61 7.42
N ALA A 90 -3.85 -10.93 7.56
CA ALA A 90 -3.69 -11.82 6.42
C ALA A 90 -5.00 -11.92 5.66
N LEU A 91 -4.95 -11.71 4.35
CA LEU A 91 -6.12 -11.87 3.50
C LEU A 91 -6.27 -13.34 3.11
N PRO A 92 -7.49 -13.89 3.11
CA PRO A 92 -7.72 -15.20 2.50
C PRO A 92 -7.31 -15.18 1.03
N GLU A 93 -6.88 -16.31 0.53
CA GLU A 93 -6.38 -16.40 -0.85
C GLU A 93 -7.38 -15.85 -1.89
N ALA A 94 -8.63 -16.25 -1.79
CA ALA A 94 -9.66 -15.75 -2.71
C ALA A 94 -9.84 -14.24 -2.61
N ALA A 95 -9.76 -13.69 -1.39
CA ALA A 95 -9.89 -12.24 -1.18
C ALA A 95 -8.71 -11.48 -1.78
N LEU A 96 -7.49 -12.00 -1.62
CA LEU A 96 -6.31 -11.38 -2.22
C LEU A 96 -6.40 -11.40 -3.75
N ARG A 97 -6.78 -12.54 -4.31
CA ARG A 97 -6.95 -12.67 -5.77
C ARG A 97 -7.97 -11.68 -6.29
N ASP A 98 -9.11 -11.59 -5.63
CA ASP A 98 -10.19 -10.68 -5.99
C ASP A 98 -9.74 -9.22 -5.89
N LEU A 99 -9.02 -8.88 -4.84
CA LEU A 99 -8.46 -7.53 -4.65
C LEU A 99 -7.56 -7.14 -5.81
N VAL A 100 -6.62 -8.01 -6.18
CA VAL A 100 -5.69 -7.71 -7.27
C VAL A 100 -6.46 -7.49 -8.58
N GLY A 101 -7.44 -8.34 -8.87
CA GLY A 101 -8.27 -8.18 -10.05
C GLY A 101 -9.01 -6.85 -10.08
N LYS A 102 -9.58 -6.45 -8.96
CA LYS A 102 -10.28 -5.16 -8.85
C LYS A 102 -9.33 -3.99 -9.00
N LEU A 103 -8.13 -4.10 -8.44
CA LEU A 103 -7.13 -3.03 -8.58
C LEU A 103 -6.66 -2.89 -10.02
N GLN A 104 -6.56 -3.99 -10.76
CA GLN A 104 -6.22 -3.92 -12.18
C GLN A 104 -7.27 -3.14 -12.98
N GLU A 105 -8.53 -3.23 -12.58
CA GLU A 105 -9.65 -2.58 -13.24
C GLU A 105 -9.94 -1.16 -12.72
N LEU A 106 -9.30 -0.76 -11.64
CA LEU A 106 -9.53 0.53 -11.00
C LEU A 106 -9.25 1.69 -11.97
N ASP A 107 -10.21 2.61 -12.10
CA ASP A 107 -10.08 3.79 -12.95
C ASP A 107 -9.26 4.87 -12.23
N MET A 108 -8.03 5.05 -12.67
CA MET A 108 -7.12 6.00 -12.04
C MET A 108 -7.45 7.45 -12.33
N ASP A 109 -8.17 7.73 -13.41
CA ASP A 109 -8.64 9.10 -13.67
C ASP A 109 -9.66 9.51 -12.60
N GLU A 110 -10.55 8.61 -12.21
CA GLU A 110 -11.48 8.85 -11.11
C GLU A 110 -10.74 9.04 -9.78
N VAL A 111 -9.74 8.21 -9.52
CA VAL A 111 -8.94 8.29 -8.29
C VAL A 111 -8.25 9.65 -8.22
N ARG A 112 -7.62 10.08 -9.31
CA ARG A 112 -6.95 11.38 -9.35
C ARG A 112 -7.92 12.53 -9.17
N ALA A 113 -9.09 12.44 -9.77
CA ALA A 113 -10.13 13.46 -9.61
C ALA A 113 -10.60 13.58 -8.15
N GLU A 114 -10.80 12.44 -7.49
CA GLU A 114 -11.18 12.42 -6.06
C GLU A 114 -10.09 13.01 -5.18
N LEU A 115 -8.83 12.70 -5.46
CA LEU A 115 -7.70 13.23 -4.69
C LEU A 115 -7.61 14.74 -4.86
N GLU A 116 -7.79 15.27 -6.06
CA GLU A 116 -7.81 16.71 -6.31
C GLU A 116 -8.94 17.39 -5.54
N ALA A 117 -10.12 16.79 -5.53
CA ALA A 117 -11.27 17.31 -4.78
C ALA A 117 -10.99 17.32 -3.27
N GLN A 118 -10.35 16.28 -2.75
CA GLN A 118 -9.98 16.20 -1.34
C GLN A 118 -8.93 17.23 -0.97
N GLU A 119 -7.93 17.43 -1.82
CA GLU A 119 -6.91 18.44 -1.59
C GLU A 119 -7.49 19.84 -1.52
N VAL A 120 -8.39 20.18 -2.43
CA VAL A 120 -9.08 21.47 -2.42
C VAL A 120 -9.91 21.62 -1.15
N GLY A 121 -10.65 20.57 -0.77
CA GLY A 121 -11.44 20.55 0.47
C GLY A 121 -10.57 20.69 1.70
N GLU A 122 -9.46 19.99 1.78
CA GLU A 122 -8.53 20.07 2.90
C GLU A 122 -7.91 21.45 3.03
N HIS A 123 -7.52 22.06 1.93
CA HIS A 123 -6.98 23.42 1.92
C HIS A 123 -8.00 24.42 2.45
N ALA A 124 -9.24 24.31 2.01
CA ALA A 124 -10.31 25.17 2.48
C ALA A 124 -10.53 25.01 3.99
N GLN A 125 -10.57 23.77 4.48
CA GLN A 125 -10.75 23.48 5.89
C GLN A 125 -9.57 23.96 6.74
N GLN A 126 -8.38 23.78 6.26
CA GLN A 126 -7.17 24.25 6.95
C GLN A 126 -7.16 25.77 7.06
N GLY A 127 -7.54 26.45 5.98
CA GLY A 127 -7.62 27.91 5.99
C GLY A 127 -8.62 28.40 7.01
N GLU A 128 -9.80 27.79 7.06
CA GLU A 128 -10.84 28.13 8.04
C GLU A 128 -10.38 27.89 9.47
N THR A 129 -9.73 26.77 9.71
CA THR A 129 -9.19 26.41 11.02
C THR A 129 -8.16 27.42 11.48
N GLU A 130 -7.24 27.79 10.62
CA GLU A 130 -6.22 28.76 10.92
C GLU A 130 -6.80 30.13 11.27
N THR A 131 -7.80 30.56 10.53
CA THR A 131 -8.49 31.82 10.76
C THR A 131 -9.17 31.83 12.13
N THR A 132 -9.89 30.75 12.44
CA THR A 132 -10.56 30.61 13.72
C THR A 132 -9.56 30.60 14.87
N HIS A 133 -8.48 29.87 14.70
CA HIS A 133 -7.42 29.78 15.71
C HIS A 133 -6.78 31.14 15.97
N GLY A 134 -6.53 31.90 14.90
CA GLY A 134 -5.98 33.23 14.99
C GLY A 134 -6.87 34.19 15.77
N GLU A 135 -8.19 34.04 15.62
CA GLU A 135 -9.16 34.87 16.36
C GLU A 135 -9.15 34.57 17.85
N ASP A 136 -8.94 33.34 18.21
CA ASP A 136 -8.91 32.92 19.61
C ASP A 136 -7.69 33.47 20.36
N GLU A 137 -6.64 33.78 19.66
CA GLU A 137 -5.42 34.32 20.21
C GLU A 137 -5.49 35.83 20.41
#